data_13b5e7ca58b206c971717536b4e0dfcf
#
_entry.id   13b5e7ca58b206c971717536b4e0dfcf
#
_cell.length_a   1.000
_cell.length_b   1.000
_cell.length_c   1.000
_cell.angle_alpha   90.00
_cell.angle_beta   90.00
_cell.angle_gamma   90.00
#
_symmetry.space_group_name_H-M   'P 1'
#
loop_
_entity.id
_entity.type
_entity.pdbx_description
1 polymer ?
#
loop_
_entity_poly.entity_id
_entity_poly.type
_entity_poly.pdbx_seq_one_letter_code
_entity_poly.pdbx_strand_id
1 'polypeptide(L)'
;MLFRSLADLSGGQRQRAWLAMVLAQNAPVVLLDEPTTYLDISHQVELLDLMGELAGEGKTVITVLHDINQACRYAHHLAVMHGGKLVADGAPGQVITAELMRQVFEVQVQVMSEPVAGTPMCLIKKSTRPHT
;
A
#
# COMPACT_ATOMS: atom_id res chain seq x y z
N MET A 1 4.52 3.10 -34.50
CA MET A 1 4.48 2.69 -33.11
C MET A 1 5.90 2.60 -32.55
N LEU A 2 6.19 3.33 -31.55
CA LEU A 2 7.51 3.32 -30.96
C LEU A 2 7.61 2.16 -29.95
N PHE A 3 8.42 1.18 -30.29
CA PHE A 3 8.77 0.12 -29.37
C PHE A 3 9.96 0.58 -28.55
N ARG A 4 9.71 1.01 -27.32
CA ARG A 4 10.77 1.18 -26.34
C ARG A 4 10.96 -0.12 -25.60
N SER A 5 12.22 -0.51 -25.37
CA SER A 5 12.48 -1.59 -24.44
C SER A 5 12.07 -1.15 -23.03
N LEU A 6 11.74 -2.11 -22.16
CA LEU A 6 11.41 -1.79 -20.76
C LEU A 6 12.56 -1.09 -20.04
N ALA A 7 13.81 -1.32 -20.47
CA ALA A 7 14.97 -0.67 -19.92
C ALA A 7 15.05 0.83 -20.20
N ASP A 8 14.42 1.29 -21.28
CA ASP A 8 14.43 2.70 -21.70
C ASP A 8 13.34 3.54 -21.04
N LEU A 9 12.46 2.92 -20.25
CA LEU A 9 11.36 3.60 -19.58
C LEU A 9 11.79 4.13 -18.22
N SER A 10 11.21 5.27 -17.80
CA SER A 10 11.31 5.73 -16.42
C SER A 10 10.67 4.72 -15.46
N GLY A 11 10.96 4.82 -14.15
CA GLY A 11 10.35 3.96 -13.14
C GLY A 11 8.82 3.96 -13.20
N GLY A 12 8.19 5.14 -13.35
CA GLY A 12 6.74 5.27 -13.47
C GLY A 12 6.21 4.68 -14.77
N GLN A 13 6.93 4.87 -15.89
CA GLN A 13 6.56 4.29 -17.18
C GLN A 13 6.65 2.76 -17.15
N ARG A 14 7.69 2.20 -16.51
CA ARG A 14 7.80 0.74 -16.33
C ARG A 14 6.63 0.18 -15.54
N GLN A 15 6.26 0.84 -14.45
CA GLN A 15 5.12 0.44 -13.62
C GLN A 15 3.83 0.40 -14.44
N ARG A 16 3.56 1.45 -15.22
CA ARG A 16 2.36 1.51 -16.06
C ARG A 16 2.36 0.46 -17.16
N ALA A 17 3.48 0.25 -17.83
CA ALA A 17 3.60 -0.76 -18.88
C ALA A 17 3.39 -2.16 -18.30
N TRP A 18 4.00 -2.46 -17.18
CA TRP A 18 3.83 -3.74 -16.49
C TRP A 18 2.39 -3.95 -16.05
N LEU A 19 1.77 -2.92 -15.47
CA LEU A 19 0.39 -2.97 -15.02
C LEU A 19 -0.58 -3.16 -16.19
N ALA A 20 -0.32 -2.50 -17.34
CA ALA A 20 -1.10 -2.71 -18.56
C ALA A 20 -1.01 -4.17 -19.03
N MET A 21 0.16 -4.81 -18.94
CA MET A 21 0.33 -6.22 -19.25
C MET A 21 -0.48 -7.11 -18.28
N VAL A 22 -0.45 -6.81 -17.00
CA VAL A 22 -1.24 -7.52 -16.00
C VAL A 22 -2.74 -7.40 -16.28
N LEU A 23 -3.18 -6.20 -16.61
CA LEU A 23 -4.58 -5.92 -16.98
C LEU A 23 -5.02 -6.65 -18.23
N ALA A 24 -4.13 -6.76 -19.24
CA ALA A 24 -4.43 -7.46 -20.47
C ALA A 24 -4.69 -8.95 -20.26
N GLN A 25 -4.16 -9.54 -19.19
CA GLN A 25 -4.42 -10.93 -18.81
C GLN A 25 -5.82 -11.12 -18.20
N ASN A 26 -6.48 -10.05 -17.82
CA ASN A 26 -7.83 -10.06 -17.24
C ASN A 26 -8.02 -11.06 -16.10
N ALA A 27 -6.98 -11.25 -15.28
CA ALA A 27 -7.04 -12.13 -14.11
C ALA A 27 -7.97 -11.56 -13.03
N PRO A 28 -8.76 -12.39 -12.32
CA PRO A 28 -9.63 -11.90 -11.25
C PRO A 28 -8.86 -11.46 -10.00
N VAL A 29 -7.64 -11.95 -9.82
CA VAL A 29 -6.77 -11.62 -8.68
C VAL A 29 -5.48 -11.02 -9.20
N VAL A 30 -5.11 -9.86 -8.69
CA VAL A 30 -3.88 -9.15 -9.03
C VAL A 30 -3.00 -9.09 -7.78
N LEU A 31 -1.77 -9.57 -7.90
CA LEU A 31 -0.77 -9.54 -6.83
C LEU A 31 0.31 -8.51 -7.17
N LEU A 32 0.53 -7.56 -6.27
CA LEU A 32 1.52 -6.49 -6.45
C LEU A 32 2.45 -6.47 -5.23
N ASP A 33 3.74 -6.67 -5.46
CA ASP A 33 4.73 -6.65 -4.40
C ASP A 33 5.49 -5.32 -4.40
N GLU A 34 5.22 -4.49 -3.38
CA GLU A 34 5.84 -3.18 -3.18
C GLU A 34 5.80 -2.29 -4.45
N PRO A 35 4.61 -2.12 -5.07
CA PRO A 35 4.54 -1.46 -6.38
C PRO A 35 4.84 0.04 -6.34
N THR A 36 4.80 0.65 -5.15
CA THR A 36 5.06 2.09 -4.97
C THR A 36 6.53 2.42 -4.68
N THR A 37 7.36 1.39 -4.45
CA THR A 37 8.79 1.57 -4.18
C THR A 37 9.47 2.22 -5.38
N TYR A 38 10.35 3.20 -5.12
CA TYR A 38 11.10 3.97 -6.12
C TYR A 38 10.26 4.91 -6.99
N LEU A 39 8.96 5.06 -6.73
CA LEU A 39 8.13 6.05 -7.40
C LEU A 39 8.11 7.36 -6.62
N ASP A 40 8.03 8.47 -7.35
CA ASP A 40 7.73 9.75 -6.72
C ASP A 40 6.27 9.77 -6.25
N ILE A 41 5.92 10.80 -5.50
CA ILE A 41 4.61 10.85 -4.84
C ILE A 41 3.45 10.88 -5.83
N SER A 42 3.60 11.55 -6.98
CA SER A 42 2.51 11.63 -7.96
C SER A 42 2.25 10.28 -8.62
N HIS A 43 3.31 9.54 -8.95
CA HIS A 43 3.19 8.21 -9.52
C HIS A 43 2.68 7.17 -8.51
N GLN A 44 3.06 7.33 -7.23
CA GLN A 44 2.50 6.49 -6.16
C GLN A 44 0.98 6.64 -6.08
N VAL A 45 0.49 7.88 -6.06
CA VAL A 45 -0.94 8.16 -5.96
C VAL A 45 -1.68 7.66 -7.19
N GLU A 46 -1.15 7.89 -8.41
CA GLU A 46 -1.74 7.34 -9.64
C GLU A 46 -1.91 5.82 -9.56
N LEU A 47 -0.88 5.13 -9.09
CA LEU A 47 -0.91 3.68 -8.99
C LEU A 47 -1.92 3.20 -7.94
N LEU A 48 -1.95 3.85 -6.78
CA LEU A 48 -2.91 3.53 -5.73
C LEU A 48 -4.36 3.77 -6.19
N ASP A 49 -4.61 4.88 -6.87
CA ASP A 49 -5.91 5.17 -7.46
C ASP A 49 -6.34 4.09 -8.46
N LEU A 50 -5.40 3.66 -9.30
CA LEU A 50 -5.66 2.60 -10.29
C LEU A 50 -5.98 1.26 -9.62
N MET A 51 -5.27 0.92 -8.54
CA MET A 51 -5.60 -0.28 -7.75
C MET A 51 -7.02 -0.20 -7.17
N GLY A 52 -7.41 0.97 -6.70
CA GLY A 52 -8.77 1.21 -6.22
C GLY A 52 -9.82 1.05 -7.31
N GLU A 53 -9.55 1.53 -8.53
CA GLU A 53 -10.43 1.35 -9.68
C GLU A 53 -10.58 -0.13 -10.05
N LEU A 54 -9.49 -0.89 -10.05
CA LEU A 54 -9.53 -2.33 -10.32
C LEU A 54 -10.39 -3.08 -9.29
N ALA A 55 -10.23 -2.76 -8.03
CA ALA A 55 -11.06 -3.33 -6.99
C ALA A 55 -12.54 -2.96 -7.16
N GLY A 56 -12.82 -1.72 -7.58
CA GLY A 56 -14.17 -1.25 -7.88
C GLY A 56 -14.81 -1.97 -9.07
N GLU A 57 -14.00 -2.49 -10.00
CA GLU A 57 -14.45 -3.29 -11.14
C GLU A 57 -14.67 -4.77 -10.80
N GLY A 58 -14.51 -5.14 -9.53
CA GLY A 58 -14.73 -6.50 -9.06
C GLY A 58 -13.49 -7.37 -8.98
N LYS A 59 -12.30 -6.82 -9.26
CA LYS A 59 -11.04 -7.55 -9.10
C LYS A 59 -10.61 -7.55 -7.65
N THR A 60 -9.91 -8.61 -7.24
CA THR A 60 -9.24 -8.66 -5.95
C THR A 60 -7.79 -8.23 -6.14
N VAL A 61 -7.40 -7.14 -5.50
CA VAL A 61 -6.02 -6.63 -5.55
C VAL A 61 -5.36 -6.90 -4.20
N ILE A 62 -4.28 -7.66 -4.22
CA ILE A 62 -3.47 -7.93 -3.05
C ILE A 62 -2.12 -7.25 -3.27
N THR A 63 -1.77 -6.34 -2.37
CA THR A 63 -0.55 -5.55 -2.52
C THR A 63 0.22 -5.45 -1.21
N VAL A 64 1.54 -5.43 -1.31
CA VAL A 64 2.41 -5.13 -0.18
C VAL A 64 2.76 -3.65 -0.21
N LEU A 65 2.43 -2.95 0.86
CA LEU A 65 2.74 -1.53 1.03
C LEU A 65 3.48 -1.32 2.34
N HIS A 66 4.37 -0.34 2.37
CA HIS A 66 5.12 0.03 3.58
C HIS A 66 4.60 1.31 4.22
N ASP A 67 3.91 2.16 3.48
CA ASP A 67 3.31 3.36 4.04
C ASP A 67 1.96 3.00 4.68
N ILE A 68 1.91 3.07 5.99
CA ILE A 68 0.72 2.71 6.79
C ILE A 68 -0.47 3.60 6.42
N ASN A 69 -0.25 4.89 6.22
CA ASN A 69 -1.33 5.82 5.91
C ASN A 69 -1.91 5.58 4.52
N GLN A 70 -1.07 5.26 3.53
CA GLN A 70 -1.53 4.84 2.21
C GLN A 70 -2.31 3.53 2.31
N ALA A 71 -1.80 2.55 3.04
CA ALA A 71 -2.48 1.28 3.24
C ALA A 71 -3.87 1.47 3.85
N CYS A 72 -3.98 2.27 4.90
CA CYS A 72 -5.27 2.57 5.54
C CYS A 72 -6.26 3.26 4.61
N ARG A 73 -5.76 4.14 3.75
CA ARG A 73 -6.62 4.93 2.86
C ARG A 73 -7.20 4.10 1.72
N TYR A 74 -6.41 3.21 1.14
CA TYR A 74 -6.79 2.50 -0.09
C TYR A 74 -7.28 1.08 0.15
N ALA A 75 -6.88 0.42 1.24
CA ALA A 75 -7.24 -0.96 1.49
C ALA A 75 -8.62 -1.09 2.13
N HIS A 76 -9.38 -2.07 1.69
CA HIS A 76 -10.62 -2.50 2.35
C HIS A 76 -10.31 -3.44 3.53
N HIS A 77 -9.23 -4.20 3.40
CA HIS A 77 -8.79 -5.19 4.38
C HIS A 77 -7.28 -5.13 4.51
N LEU A 78 -6.79 -5.06 5.74
CA LEU A 78 -5.37 -5.09 6.05
C LEU A 78 -4.99 -6.44 6.64
N ALA A 79 -3.86 -6.95 6.21
CA ALA A 79 -3.19 -8.08 6.83
C ALA A 79 -1.81 -7.62 7.31
N VAL A 80 -1.58 -7.64 8.61
CA VAL A 80 -0.33 -7.18 9.20
C VAL A 80 0.55 -8.39 9.51
N MET A 81 1.73 -8.39 8.92
CA MET A 81 2.71 -9.46 9.07
C MET A 81 3.86 -9.01 9.97
N HIS A 82 4.32 -9.89 10.83
CA HIS A 82 5.48 -9.66 11.67
C HIS A 82 6.15 -10.99 12.00
N GLY A 83 7.47 -11.05 11.81
CA GLY A 83 8.22 -12.27 12.09
C GLY A 83 7.73 -13.50 11.33
N GLY A 84 7.30 -13.32 10.09
CA GLY A 84 6.77 -14.39 9.25
C GLY A 84 5.38 -14.88 9.62
N LYS A 85 4.66 -14.17 10.49
CA LYS A 85 3.33 -14.54 10.97
C LYS A 85 2.31 -13.44 10.70
N LEU A 86 1.07 -13.84 10.48
CA LEU A 86 -0.06 -12.91 10.44
C LEU A 86 -0.43 -12.55 11.89
N VAL A 87 -0.24 -11.28 12.27
CA VAL A 87 -0.48 -10.83 13.64
C VAL A 87 -1.82 -10.11 13.81
N ALA A 88 -2.36 -9.56 12.73
CA ALA A 88 -3.68 -8.94 12.75
C ALA A 88 -4.22 -8.88 11.31
N ASP A 89 -5.54 -8.98 11.17
CA ASP A 89 -6.22 -8.76 9.90
C ASP A 89 -7.62 -8.21 10.14
N GLY A 90 -8.12 -7.45 9.20
CA GLY A 90 -9.45 -6.83 9.26
C GLY A 90 -9.49 -5.48 8.56
N ALA A 91 -10.59 -4.76 8.74
CA ALA A 91 -10.72 -3.41 8.23
C ALA A 91 -9.69 -2.48 8.90
N PRO A 92 -9.18 -1.46 8.18
CA PRO A 92 -8.16 -0.56 8.73
C PRO A 92 -8.51 0.00 10.11
N GLY A 93 -9.75 0.42 10.33
CA GLY A 93 -10.20 0.97 11.61
C GLY A 93 -10.20 -0.03 12.76
N GLN A 94 -10.24 -1.32 12.48
CA GLN A 94 -10.18 -2.38 13.47
C GLN A 94 -8.75 -2.80 13.79
N VAL A 95 -7.88 -2.76 12.78
CA VAL A 95 -6.53 -3.31 12.84
C VAL A 95 -5.53 -2.29 13.38
N ILE A 96 -5.60 -1.04 12.91
CA ILE A 96 -4.59 -0.03 13.20
C ILE A 96 -4.90 0.65 14.52
N THR A 97 -4.12 0.30 15.53
CA THR A 97 -4.16 0.87 16.87
C THR A 97 -2.77 1.36 17.27
N ALA A 98 -2.73 2.27 18.23
CA ALA A 98 -1.45 2.73 18.79
C ALA A 98 -0.63 1.58 19.38
N GLU A 99 -1.30 0.60 19.97
CA GLU A 99 -0.64 -0.57 20.56
C GLU A 99 -0.05 -1.49 19.49
N LEU A 100 -0.78 -1.78 18.40
CA LEU A 100 -0.25 -2.58 17.29
C LEU A 100 0.98 -1.90 16.68
N MET A 101 0.91 -0.60 16.46
CA MET A 101 2.02 0.16 15.89
C MET A 101 3.26 0.10 16.79
N ARG A 102 3.07 0.15 18.11
CA ARG A 102 4.17 0.02 19.07
C ARG A 102 4.76 -1.38 19.04
N GLN A 103 3.92 -2.41 19.06
CA GLN A 103 4.37 -3.80 19.14
C GLN A 103 5.05 -4.28 17.86
N VAL A 104 4.49 -3.93 16.71
CA VAL A 104 4.93 -4.46 15.41
C VAL A 104 5.97 -3.55 14.75
N PHE A 105 5.72 -2.25 14.75
CA PHE A 105 6.56 -1.29 14.02
C PHE A 105 7.50 -0.50 14.93
N GLU A 106 7.41 -0.69 16.23
CA GLU A 106 8.28 -0.06 17.24
C GLU A 106 8.25 1.47 17.14
N VAL A 107 7.06 2.01 16.95
CA VAL A 107 6.81 3.45 16.90
C VAL A 107 5.66 3.84 17.82
N GLN A 108 5.80 4.99 18.44
CA GLN A 108 4.71 5.62 19.18
C GLN A 108 3.93 6.53 18.24
N VAL A 109 2.63 6.28 18.11
CA VAL A 109 1.78 7.04 17.21
C VAL A 109 0.52 7.52 17.91
N GLN A 110 -0.08 8.55 17.35
CA GLN A 110 -1.46 8.91 17.59
C GLN A 110 -2.29 8.48 16.38
N VAL A 111 -3.33 7.71 16.61
CA VAL A 111 -4.26 7.28 15.55
C VAL A 111 -5.46 8.23 15.54
N MET A 112 -5.79 8.75 14.38
CA MET A 112 -6.94 9.63 14.20
C MET A 112 -7.58 9.37 12.84
N SER A 113 -8.79 9.88 12.63
CA SER A 113 -9.42 9.84 11.30
C SER A 113 -8.83 10.94 10.43
N GLU A 114 -8.42 10.57 9.21
CA GLU A 114 -7.93 11.59 8.27
C GLU A 114 -9.13 12.31 7.61
N PRO A 115 -8.99 13.61 7.30
CA PRO A 115 -10.14 14.43 6.95
C PRO A 115 -10.69 14.22 5.53
N VAL A 116 -9.94 13.58 4.63
CA VAL A 116 -10.36 13.42 3.23
C VAL A 116 -11.25 12.20 3.06
N ALA A 117 -10.79 11.03 3.51
CA ALA A 117 -11.51 9.76 3.35
C ALA A 117 -12.09 9.22 4.66
N GLY A 118 -11.71 9.79 5.79
CA GLY A 118 -12.16 9.33 7.11
C GLY A 118 -11.52 8.04 7.58
N THR A 119 -10.51 7.56 6.87
CA THR A 119 -9.78 6.35 7.23
C THR A 119 -8.76 6.63 8.34
N PRO A 120 -8.25 5.61 9.05
CA PRO A 120 -7.25 5.82 10.08
C PRO A 120 -5.98 6.47 9.54
N MET A 121 -5.44 7.40 10.30
CA MET A 121 -4.16 8.05 10.01
C MET A 121 -3.29 7.96 11.26
N CYS A 122 -2.05 7.52 11.08
CA CYS A 122 -1.06 7.46 12.13
C CYS A 122 -0.17 8.69 12.07
N LEU A 123 -0.17 9.47 13.17
CA LEU A 123 0.82 10.53 13.38
C LEU A 123 1.95 9.94 14.20
N ILE A 124 3.11 9.79 13.59
CA ILE A 124 4.27 9.18 14.23
C ILE A 124 4.92 10.19 15.16
N LYS A 125 5.04 9.85 16.44
CA LYS A 125 5.66 10.70 17.45
C LYS A 125 7.15 10.43 17.58
N LYS A 126 7.52 9.16 17.74
CA LYS A 126 8.93 8.75 17.89
C LYS A 126 9.08 7.24 17.72
N SER A 127 10.32 6.82 17.52
CA SER A 127 10.68 5.40 17.58
C SER A 127 10.73 4.93 19.04
N THR A 128 10.30 3.69 19.28
CA THR A 128 10.42 3.03 20.59
C THR A 128 11.59 2.03 20.61
N ARG A 129 12.36 1.93 19.51
CA ARG A 129 13.56 1.10 19.50
C ARG A 129 14.59 1.62 20.49
N PRO A 130 15.26 0.71 21.22
CA PRO A 130 16.36 1.13 22.07
C PRO A 130 17.48 1.76 21.23
N HIS A 131 18.04 2.84 21.70
CA HIS A 131 19.24 3.41 21.10
C HIS A 131 20.44 2.57 21.56
N THR A 132 21.11 1.98 20.61
CA THR A 132 22.36 1.24 20.86
C THR A 132 23.56 2.13 20.59
#